data_6d5392d4ad50054ef92a3105d1fb0c88
#
_entry.id   6d5392d4ad50054ef92a3105d1fb0c88
#
_cell.length_a   1.000
_cell.length_b   1.000
_cell.length_c   1.000
_cell.angle_alpha   90.00
_cell.angle_beta   90.00
_cell.angle_gamma   90.00
#
_symmetry.space_group_name_H-M   'P 1'
#
loop_
_entity.id
_entity.type
_entity.pdbx_description
1 polymer ?
#
loop_
_entity_poly.entity_id
_entity_poly.type
_entity_poly.pdbx_seq_one_letter_code
_entity_poly.pdbx_strand_id
1 'polypeptide(L)'
;MKYERINKSLFENNRKDFMAQMKPNSLAIFNSNDIYPISADSTLPFAQHRDIFYLSGVDQEESILVLYPDCPKEKHRELLFLKETNDHIAVWEGEKLTKEMAFETAGIKTVYWLQDLEKVLFELMTQADTVYINTNEHYRASVETETREARFVKWLKDKYPAHEVAK
;
A
#
# COMPACT_ATOMS: atom_id res chain seq x y z
N MET A 1 3.50 8.62 18.44
CA MET A 1 4.37 8.00 17.41
C MET A 1 5.38 7.09 18.08
N LYS A 2 5.66 5.93 17.49
CA LYS A 2 6.61 4.94 18.06
C LYS A 2 8.09 5.37 17.94
N TYR A 3 8.40 6.37 17.14
CA TYR A 3 9.74 6.84 16.80
C TYR A 3 9.71 8.31 16.36
N GLU A 4 10.88 8.95 16.30
CA GLU A 4 11.01 10.30 15.73
C GLU A 4 10.62 10.32 14.25
N ARG A 5 10.05 11.43 13.80
CA ARG A 5 9.59 11.57 12.41
C ARG A 5 10.77 11.48 11.45
N ILE A 6 10.72 10.50 10.57
CA ILE A 6 11.70 10.32 9.49
C ILE A 6 11.42 11.38 8.40
N ASN A 7 12.50 11.96 7.86
CA ASN A 7 12.35 12.93 6.77
C ASN A 7 11.78 12.25 5.52
N LYS A 8 10.69 12.79 4.98
CA LYS A 8 10.01 12.25 3.80
C LYS A 8 10.89 12.10 2.56
N SER A 9 11.96 12.89 2.43
CA SER A 9 12.91 12.78 1.33
C SER A 9 13.57 11.40 1.22
N LEU A 10 13.70 10.68 2.34
CA LEU A 10 14.16 9.29 2.32
C LEU A 10 13.20 8.41 1.51
N PHE A 11 11.93 8.51 1.79
CA PHE A 11 10.91 7.69 1.12
C PHE A 11 10.71 8.09 -0.34
N GLU A 12 10.80 9.38 -0.65
CA GLU A 12 10.78 9.89 -2.03
C GLU A 12 11.95 9.32 -2.85
N ASN A 13 13.17 9.30 -2.30
CA ASN A 13 14.34 8.71 -2.94
C ASN A 13 14.19 7.18 -3.11
N ASN A 14 13.73 6.48 -2.06
CA ASN A 14 13.53 5.04 -2.12
C ASN A 14 12.53 4.66 -3.24
N ARG A 15 11.43 5.40 -3.38
CA ARG A 15 10.46 5.18 -4.47
C ARG A 15 11.06 5.49 -5.84
N LYS A 16 11.80 6.57 -5.96
CA LYS A 16 12.49 6.92 -7.21
C LYS A 16 13.43 5.81 -7.65
N ASP A 17 14.25 5.30 -6.74
CA ASP A 17 15.21 4.23 -7.03
C ASP A 17 14.50 2.91 -7.35
N PHE A 18 13.40 2.59 -6.68
CA PHE A 18 12.57 1.43 -6.99
C PHE A 18 11.93 1.56 -8.38
N MET A 19 11.26 2.67 -8.66
CA MET A 19 10.59 2.91 -9.94
C MET A 19 11.55 2.87 -11.13
N ALA A 20 12.80 3.30 -10.96
CA ALA A 20 13.84 3.23 -12.00
C ALA A 20 14.21 1.79 -12.40
N GLN A 21 13.87 0.79 -11.61
CA GLN A 21 14.15 -0.63 -11.86
C GLN A 21 12.92 -1.37 -12.42
N MET A 22 11.75 -0.73 -12.44
CA MET A 22 10.53 -1.35 -12.97
C MET A 22 10.60 -1.51 -14.49
N LYS A 23 9.94 -2.54 -15.00
CA LYS A 23 9.74 -2.69 -16.45
C LYS A 23 8.91 -1.52 -16.99
N PRO A 24 9.11 -1.12 -18.27
CA PRO A 24 8.22 -0.16 -18.90
C PRO A 24 6.75 -0.55 -18.79
N ASN A 25 5.88 0.43 -18.68
CA ASN A 25 4.42 0.27 -18.59
C ASN A 25 3.96 -0.71 -17.50
N SER A 26 4.65 -0.72 -16.36
CA SER A 26 4.29 -1.55 -15.22
C SER A 26 3.83 -0.72 -14.03
N LEU A 27 2.97 -1.30 -13.21
CA LEU A 27 2.59 -0.74 -11.92
C LEU A 27 2.99 -1.69 -10.77
N ALA A 28 3.26 -1.13 -9.61
CA ALA A 28 3.57 -1.89 -8.41
C ALA A 28 2.56 -1.58 -7.30
N ILE A 29 2.11 -2.61 -6.59
CA ILE A 29 1.13 -2.50 -5.51
C ILE A 29 1.71 -3.11 -4.25
N PHE A 30 1.75 -2.33 -3.18
CA PHE A 30 2.25 -2.75 -1.87
C PHE A 30 1.13 -2.68 -0.85
N ASN A 31 0.83 -3.80 -0.22
CA ASN A 31 -0.17 -3.89 0.85
C ASN A 31 0.48 -3.78 2.23
N SER A 32 -0.24 -3.16 3.18
CA SER A 32 0.06 -3.29 4.59
C SER A 32 -0.18 -4.71 5.09
N ASN A 33 0.35 -5.04 6.27
CA ASN A 33 -0.07 -6.22 6.99
C ASN A 33 -1.50 -6.08 7.52
N ASP A 34 -2.09 -7.19 7.95
CA ASP A 34 -3.35 -7.21 8.67
C ASP A 34 -3.18 -6.83 10.14
N ILE A 35 -4.27 -6.40 10.76
CA ILE A 35 -4.45 -6.46 12.20
C ILE A 35 -4.82 -7.90 12.55
N TYR A 36 -4.08 -8.52 13.46
CA TYR A 36 -4.33 -9.90 13.86
C TYR A 36 -5.15 -9.96 15.16
N PRO A 37 -6.38 -10.49 15.13
CA PRO A 37 -7.23 -10.58 16.33
C PRO A 37 -6.68 -11.64 17.30
N ILE A 38 -6.78 -11.37 18.59
CA ILE A 38 -6.46 -12.32 19.66
C ILE A 38 -7.77 -12.93 20.22
N SER A 39 -8.59 -12.08 20.81
CA SER A 39 -9.89 -12.47 21.37
C SER A 39 -10.77 -11.24 21.59
N ALA A 40 -12.08 -11.37 21.43
CA ALA A 40 -13.05 -10.28 21.47
C ALA A 40 -12.59 -9.13 20.53
N ASP A 41 -12.47 -7.92 21.02
CA ASP A 41 -11.98 -6.73 20.30
C ASP A 41 -10.47 -6.50 20.45
N SER A 42 -9.76 -7.43 21.08
CA SER A 42 -8.32 -7.32 21.33
C SER A 42 -7.50 -7.81 20.14
N THR A 43 -6.42 -7.11 19.83
CA THR A 43 -5.52 -7.43 18.72
C THR A 43 -4.06 -7.50 19.15
N LEU A 44 -3.23 -8.21 18.37
CA LEU A 44 -1.78 -8.06 18.49
C LEU A 44 -1.36 -6.63 18.09
N PRO A 45 -0.26 -6.10 18.66
CA PRO A 45 0.30 -4.85 18.20
C PRO A 45 0.55 -4.89 16.69
N PHE A 46 0.05 -3.89 15.96
CA PHE A 46 0.27 -3.80 14.54
C PHE A 46 1.77 -3.61 14.22
N ALA A 47 2.23 -4.34 13.23
CA ALA A 47 3.56 -4.17 12.63
C ALA A 47 3.38 -4.06 11.11
N GLN A 48 3.90 -2.97 10.55
CA GLN A 48 3.77 -2.69 9.11
C GLN A 48 4.62 -3.66 8.28
N HIS A 49 4.13 -3.97 7.07
CA HIS A 49 4.92 -4.66 6.06
C HIS A 49 6.14 -3.81 5.67
N ARG A 50 7.32 -4.42 5.65
CA ARG A 50 8.58 -3.69 5.49
C ARG A 50 8.69 -2.93 4.18
N ASP A 51 8.16 -3.49 3.09
CA ASP A 51 8.24 -2.86 1.77
C ASP A 51 7.45 -1.57 1.70
N ILE A 52 6.19 -1.58 2.14
CA ILE A 52 5.38 -0.37 2.15
C ILE A 52 5.96 0.67 3.12
N PHE A 53 6.49 0.25 4.27
CA PHE A 53 7.16 1.15 5.20
C PHE A 53 8.42 1.77 4.59
N TYR A 54 9.28 0.96 3.93
CA TYR A 54 10.49 1.41 3.27
C TYR A 54 10.21 2.45 2.17
N LEU A 55 9.11 2.26 1.44
CA LEU A 55 8.74 3.13 0.32
C LEU A 55 7.90 4.35 0.71
N SER A 56 7.23 4.35 1.87
CA SER A 56 6.27 5.41 2.22
C SER A 56 6.43 5.99 3.62
N GLY A 57 7.04 5.27 4.56
CA GLY A 57 7.06 5.62 5.98
C GLY A 57 5.70 5.48 6.67
N VAL A 58 4.69 4.98 5.99
CA VAL A 58 3.34 4.79 6.55
C VAL A 58 3.33 3.57 7.46
N ASP A 59 3.09 3.78 8.75
CA ASP A 59 2.96 2.72 9.77
C ASP A 59 1.51 2.61 10.25
N GLN A 60 0.63 2.28 9.31
CA GLN A 60 -0.80 2.15 9.54
C GLN A 60 -1.34 0.95 8.77
N GLU A 61 -2.22 0.21 9.42
CA GLU A 61 -2.98 -0.87 8.81
C GLU A 61 -3.91 -0.35 7.69
N GLU A 62 -4.43 -1.26 6.89
CA GLU A 62 -5.37 -0.95 5.81
C GLU A 62 -4.85 0.19 4.90
N SER A 63 -3.54 0.14 4.61
CA SER A 63 -2.90 1.04 3.66
C SER A 63 -2.38 0.29 2.44
N ILE A 64 -2.45 0.95 1.27
CA ILE A 64 -1.96 0.41 0.01
C ILE A 64 -1.21 1.51 -0.73
N LEU A 65 0.01 1.22 -1.14
CA LEU A 65 0.83 2.08 -2.00
C LEU A 65 0.76 1.55 -3.43
N VAL A 66 0.51 2.44 -4.39
CA VAL A 66 0.55 2.12 -5.83
C VAL A 66 1.53 3.05 -6.52
N LEU A 67 2.45 2.47 -7.29
CA LEU A 67 3.45 3.18 -8.08
C LEU A 67 3.30 2.81 -9.55
N TYR A 68 3.12 3.80 -10.42
CA TYR A 68 3.00 3.63 -11.86
C TYR A 68 3.75 4.74 -12.61
N PRO A 69 5.10 4.64 -12.76
CA PRO A 69 5.93 5.72 -13.29
C PRO A 69 5.52 6.19 -14.68
N ASP A 70 5.07 5.28 -15.54
CA ASP A 70 4.66 5.58 -16.90
C ASP A 70 3.20 6.02 -17.05
N CYS A 71 2.48 6.17 -15.94
CA CYS A 71 1.08 6.60 -15.99
C CYS A 71 0.93 7.94 -16.72
N PRO A 72 0.08 8.02 -17.78
CA PRO A 72 -0.15 9.26 -18.52
C PRO A 72 -0.66 10.40 -17.62
N LYS A 73 -1.45 10.06 -16.60
CA LYS A 73 -1.90 11.02 -15.58
C LYS A 73 -0.83 11.16 -14.51
N GLU A 74 -0.07 12.23 -14.51
CA GLU A 74 1.01 12.47 -13.55
C GLU A 74 0.59 12.25 -12.10
N LYS A 75 -0.60 12.71 -11.71
CA LYS A 75 -1.15 12.53 -10.35
C LYS A 75 -1.36 11.07 -9.96
N HIS A 76 -1.36 10.14 -10.91
CA HIS A 76 -1.54 8.71 -10.68
C HIS A 76 -0.22 7.92 -10.72
N ARG A 77 0.92 8.59 -10.81
CA ARG A 77 2.23 7.92 -10.77
C ARG A 77 2.62 7.42 -9.39
N GLU A 78 2.19 8.12 -8.34
CA GLU A 78 2.34 7.71 -6.96
C GLU A 78 1.01 7.91 -6.22
N LEU A 79 0.42 6.84 -5.71
CA LEU A 79 -0.86 6.86 -5.03
C LEU A 79 -0.76 6.16 -3.67
N LEU A 80 -1.37 6.74 -2.67
CA LEU A 80 -1.54 6.10 -1.38
C LEU A 80 -3.04 5.98 -1.07
N PHE A 81 -3.45 4.78 -0.71
CA PHE A 81 -4.80 4.49 -0.25
C PHE A 81 -4.76 4.23 1.25
N LEU A 82 -5.64 4.88 1.99
CA LEU A 82 -5.75 4.78 3.43
C LEU A 82 -7.19 4.48 3.83
N LYS A 83 -7.36 3.86 4.99
CA LYS A 83 -8.67 3.80 5.63
C LYS A 83 -9.15 5.23 5.92
N GLU A 84 -10.41 5.50 5.56
CA GLU A 84 -11.02 6.80 5.82
C GLU A 84 -11.02 7.11 7.32
N THR A 85 -10.69 8.34 7.66
CA THR A 85 -10.76 8.85 9.02
C THR A 85 -11.33 10.27 9.05
N ASN A 86 -11.94 10.60 10.18
CA ASN A 86 -12.38 11.94 10.55
C ASN A 86 -12.44 12.01 12.08
N ASP A 87 -12.70 13.19 12.63
CA ASP A 87 -12.74 13.41 14.08
C ASP A 87 -13.71 12.48 14.81
N HIS A 88 -14.84 12.14 14.21
CA HIS A 88 -15.83 11.25 14.78
C HIS A 88 -15.35 9.79 14.81
N ILE A 89 -14.69 9.33 13.73
CA ILE A 89 -14.12 7.98 13.65
C ILE A 89 -12.95 7.85 14.63
N ALA A 90 -12.11 8.88 14.73
CA ALA A 90 -10.94 8.89 15.61
C ALA A 90 -11.28 8.67 17.09
N VAL A 91 -12.46 9.08 17.54
CA VAL A 91 -12.94 8.83 18.93
C VAL A 91 -13.06 7.33 19.24
N TRP A 92 -13.44 6.52 18.25
CA TRP A 92 -13.71 5.08 18.45
C TRP A 92 -12.55 4.19 17.98
N GLU A 93 -11.87 4.57 16.92
CA GLU A 93 -10.84 3.74 16.29
C GLU A 93 -9.40 4.23 16.58
N GLY A 94 -9.26 5.33 17.31
CA GLY A 94 -7.98 6.01 17.51
C GLY A 94 -7.57 6.87 16.31
N GLU A 95 -6.53 7.68 16.51
CA GLU A 95 -6.03 8.57 15.47
C GLU A 95 -5.43 7.76 14.31
N LYS A 96 -5.88 8.06 13.10
CA LYS A 96 -5.35 7.56 11.82
C LYS A 96 -4.79 8.72 11.01
N LEU A 97 -3.96 8.39 10.02
CA LEU A 97 -3.40 9.40 9.12
C LEU A 97 -4.51 10.09 8.31
N THR A 98 -4.59 11.40 8.39
CA THR A 98 -5.31 12.21 7.41
C THR A 98 -4.54 12.25 6.10
N LYS A 99 -5.15 12.75 5.02
CA LYS A 99 -4.46 12.92 3.74
C LYS A 99 -3.27 13.87 3.83
N GLU A 100 -3.39 14.92 4.62
CA GLU A 100 -2.34 15.90 4.89
C GLU A 100 -1.18 15.27 5.68
N MET A 101 -1.49 14.52 6.74
CA MET A 101 -0.48 13.80 7.53
C MET A 101 0.25 12.75 6.70
N ALA A 102 -0.48 12.07 5.80
CA ALA A 102 0.10 11.10 4.88
C ALA A 102 1.06 11.75 3.88
N PHE A 103 0.69 12.90 3.31
CA PHE A 103 1.59 13.69 2.47
C PHE A 103 2.85 14.12 3.23
N GLU A 104 2.69 14.62 4.45
CA GLU A 104 3.81 15.05 5.28
C GLU A 104 4.73 13.87 5.67
N THR A 105 4.19 12.66 5.75
CA THR A 105 4.94 11.45 6.09
C THR A 105 5.65 10.87 4.87
N ALA A 106 4.92 10.68 3.76
CA ALA A 106 5.38 9.94 2.60
C ALA A 106 5.87 10.82 1.44
N GLY A 107 5.49 12.11 1.39
CA GLY A 107 5.71 12.98 0.23
C GLY A 107 4.77 12.69 -0.95
N ILE A 108 3.81 11.77 -0.81
CA ILE A 108 2.87 11.39 -1.87
C ILE A 108 1.71 12.38 -1.89
N LYS A 109 1.55 13.09 -3.03
CA LYS A 109 0.53 14.14 -3.18
C LYS A 109 -0.88 13.59 -3.37
N THR A 110 -1.03 12.41 -3.97
CA THR A 110 -2.33 11.83 -4.28
C THR A 110 -2.68 10.75 -3.28
N VAL A 111 -3.56 11.10 -2.35
CA VAL A 111 -4.06 10.19 -1.31
C VAL A 111 -5.55 9.98 -1.49
N TYR A 112 -5.96 8.73 -1.65
CA TYR A 112 -7.35 8.29 -1.74
C TYR A 112 -7.78 7.55 -0.47
N TRP A 113 -9.07 7.46 -0.24
CA TRP A 113 -9.62 6.51 0.72
C TRP A 113 -9.74 5.12 0.10
N LEU A 114 -9.64 4.07 0.89
CA LEU A 114 -9.67 2.67 0.41
C LEU A 114 -10.94 2.32 -0.37
N GLN A 115 -12.06 2.97 -0.08
CA GLN A 115 -13.31 2.80 -0.82
C GLN A 115 -13.20 3.17 -2.31
N ASP A 116 -12.23 4.01 -2.68
CA ASP A 116 -11.97 4.41 -4.06
C ASP A 116 -11.03 3.43 -4.79
N LEU A 117 -10.42 2.46 -4.07
CA LEU A 117 -9.38 1.58 -4.60
C LEU A 117 -9.80 0.86 -5.87
N GLU A 118 -10.93 0.17 -5.84
CA GLU A 118 -11.37 -0.63 -6.99
C GLU A 118 -11.57 0.22 -8.24
N LYS A 119 -12.17 1.39 -8.09
CA LYS A 119 -12.43 2.31 -9.20
C LYS A 119 -11.14 2.85 -9.80
N VAL A 120 -10.21 3.32 -8.95
CA VAL A 120 -8.93 3.88 -9.40
C VAL A 120 -8.05 2.78 -9.98
N LEU A 121 -7.97 1.64 -9.30
CA LEU A 121 -7.17 0.51 -9.76
C LEU A 121 -7.67 -0.03 -11.10
N PHE A 122 -8.99 -0.12 -11.30
CA PHE A 122 -9.55 -0.51 -12.60
C PHE A 122 -9.03 0.37 -13.75
N GLU A 123 -9.02 1.70 -13.55
CA GLU A 123 -8.49 2.64 -14.54
C GLU A 123 -6.99 2.40 -14.84
N LEU A 124 -6.19 2.18 -13.81
CA LEU A 124 -4.74 1.93 -13.98
C LEU A 124 -4.47 0.59 -14.65
N MET A 125 -5.21 -0.46 -14.26
CA MET A 125 -5.05 -1.82 -14.80
C MET A 125 -5.43 -1.91 -16.28
N THR A 126 -6.28 -1.01 -16.80
CA THR A 126 -6.57 -0.97 -18.25
C THR A 126 -5.40 -0.42 -19.08
N GLN A 127 -4.39 0.15 -18.45
CA GLN A 127 -3.27 0.80 -19.11
C GLN A 127 -1.93 0.09 -18.88
N ALA A 128 -1.79 -0.64 -17.79
CA ALA A 128 -0.56 -1.34 -17.43
C ALA A 128 -0.49 -2.74 -18.02
N ASP A 129 0.72 -3.16 -18.43
CA ASP A 129 0.97 -4.51 -18.95
C ASP A 129 1.37 -5.49 -17.84
N THR A 130 2.20 -5.04 -16.89
CA THR A 130 2.75 -5.86 -15.81
C THR A 130 2.40 -5.28 -14.46
N VAL A 131 2.11 -6.14 -13.49
CA VAL A 131 1.84 -5.75 -12.09
C VAL A 131 2.84 -6.42 -11.17
N TYR A 132 3.58 -5.60 -10.41
CA TYR A 132 4.41 -6.06 -9.30
C TYR A 132 3.61 -6.04 -8.00
N ILE A 133 3.77 -7.06 -7.18
CA ILE A 133 3.08 -7.18 -5.89
C ILE A 133 4.08 -7.61 -4.84
N ASN A 134 3.99 -7.02 -3.65
CA ASN A 134 4.77 -7.48 -2.51
C ASN A 134 4.28 -8.84 -2.03
N THR A 135 5.21 -9.75 -1.79
CA THR A 135 4.97 -11.07 -1.23
C THR A 135 6.06 -11.41 -0.22
N ASN A 136 5.72 -12.19 0.81
CA ASN A 136 6.72 -12.68 1.74
C ASN A 136 7.25 -14.04 1.26
N GLU A 137 8.42 -14.05 0.63
CA GLU A 137 9.06 -15.23 0.07
C GLU A 137 10.08 -15.90 1.01
N HIS A 138 10.18 -15.42 2.25
CA HIS A 138 11.12 -15.99 3.19
C HIS A 138 10.72 -17.44 3.53
N TYR A 139 11.65 -18.39 3.45
CA TYR A 139 11.39 -19.84 3.64
C TYR A 139 10.78 -20.20 5.01
N ARG A 140 10.90 -19.32 6.00
CA ARG A 140 10.27 -19.48 7.33
C ARG A 140 8.88 -18.85 7.42
N ALA A 141 8.43 -18.14 6.37
CA ALA A 141 7.09 -17.54 6.33
C ALA A 141 6.05 -18.62 6.01
N SER A 142 5.90 -19.57 6.90
CA SER A 142 4.84 -20.59 6.80
C SER A 142 3.73 -20.23 7.77
N VAL A 143 2.56 -19.96 7.24
CA VAL A 143 1.35 -19.64 8.02
C VAL A 143 0.17 -20.43 7.49
N GLU A 144 -0.69 -20.91 8.39
CA GLU A 144 -1.91 -21.61 8.02
C GLU A 144 -2.99 -20.66 7.45
N THR A 145 -2.93 -19.40 7.90
CA THR A 145 -3.87 -18.35 7.46
C THR A 145 -3.27 -17.57 6.30
N GLU A 146 -4.03 -17.40 5.22
CA GLU A 146 -3.59 -16.55 4.10
C GLU A 146 -3.29 -15.12 4.57
N THR A 147 -2.12 -14.62 4.19
CA THR A 147 -1.71 -13.25 4.47
C THR A 147 -2.49 -12.25 3.59
N ARG A 148 -2.49 -10.97 3.94
CA ARG A 148 -3.20 -9.94 3.19
C ARG A 148 -2.74 -9.84 1.74
N GLU A 149 -1.43 -9.83 1.51
CA GLU A 149 -0.87 -9.80 0.16
C GLU A 149 -1.23 -11.05 -0.65
N ALA A 150 -1.26 -12.24 -0.04
CA ALA A 150 -1.68 -13.47 -0.72
C ALA A 150 -3.15 -13.40 -1.17
N ARG A 151 -4.05 -12.92 -0.29
CA ARG A 151 -5.46 -12.71 -0.65
C ARG A 151 -5.61 -11.66 -1.75
N PHE A 152 -4.82 -10.58 -1.70
CA PHE A 152 -4.85 -9.54 -2.72
C PHE A 152 -4.35 -10.05 -4.08
N VAL A 153 -3.27 -10.84 -4.12
CA VAL A 153 -2.77 -11.49 -5.35
C VAL A 153 -3.85 -12.36 -5.99
N LYS A 154 -4.54 -13.16 -5.18
CA LYS A 154 -5.63 -14.01 -5.66
C LYS A 154 -6.76 -13.18 -6.26
N TRP A 155 -7.24 -12.19 -5.51
CA TRP A 155 -8.28 -11.26 -5.99
C TRP A 155 -7.87 -10.56 -7.29
N LEU A 156 -6.61 -10.08 -7.37
CA LEU A 156 -6.10 -9.40 -8.55
C LEU A 156 -6.09 -10.31 -9.80
N LYS A 157 -5.60 -11.55 -9.65
CA LYS A 157 -5.57 -12.53 -10.75
C LYS A 157 -6.98 -12.93 -11.22
N ASP A 158 -7.91 -13.07 -10.29
CA ASP A 158 -9.31 -13.38 -10.63
C ASP A 158 -9.97 -12.21 -11.36
N LYS A 159 -9.67 -10.98 -10.96
CA LYS A 159 -10.29 -9.77 -11.54
C LYS A 159 -9.63 -9.31 -12.84
N TYR A 160 -8.32 -9.54 -12.98
CA TYR A 160 -7.51 -9.07 -14.11
C TYR A 160 -6.64 -10.19 -14.70
N PRO A 161 -7.27 -11.27 -15.26
CA PRO A 161 -6.55 -12.48 -15.67
C PRO A 161 -5.60 -12.29 -16.85
N ALA A 162 -5.72 -11.19 -17.59
CA ALA A 162 -4.87 -10.88 -18.75
C ALA A 162 -3.51 -10.26 -18.37
N HIS A 163 -3.31 -9.91 -17.08
CA HIS A 163 -2.08 -9.26 -16.64
C HIS A 163 -1.03 -10.26 -16.16
N GLU A 164 0.22 -10.01 -16.52
CA GLU A 164 1.34 -10.69 -15.89
C GLU A 164 1.52 -10.13 -14.47
N VAL A 165 1.45 -11.02 -13.48
CA VAL A 165 1.73 -10.70 -12.08
C VAL A 165 3.16 -11.11 -11.77
N ALA A 166 4.06 -10.13 -11.71
CA ALA A 166 5.46 -10.29 -11.33
C ALA A 166 5.66 -10.09 -9.83
N LYS A 167 6.79 -10.58 -9.33
CA LYS A 167 7.23 -10.45 -7.92
C LYS A 167 8.47 -9.57 -7.84
#